data_fbfe57e9615040513d4e3e56b503ce2f
#
_entry.id   fbfe57e9615040513d4e3e56b503ce2f
#
_cell.length_a   1.000
_cell.length_b   1.000
_cell.length_c   1.000
_cell.angle_alpha   90.00
_cell.angle_beta   90.00
_cell.angle_gamma   90.00
#
_symmetry.space_group_name_H-M   'P 1'
#
loop_
_entity.id
_entity.type
_entity.pdbx_description
1 polymer ?
#
loop_
_entity_poly.entity_id
_entity_poly.type
_entity_poly.pdbx_seq_one_letter_code
_entity_poly.pdbx_strand_id
1 'polypeptide(L)'
;GRYSVLSEVGMLPAELMGLDIKKIKKNILSCLKIKNKIFLRESSIKMSNLFKRKIYKNIIFFNYVPKLNKFLYWNQQLIAESLGKKNKGFLPLISQAPKDHHSLLQLYLDGPKDKIFYIFSAENENEEKIKIKGLNKKLSFLNNKSLNSIKNAQRKAFIQVLKSKNVPYREFKIFNNDEETLGELFSYFMFETVLIGNLSNINSFNQPAVEQVKKKTKQLLS
;
A
#
# COMPACT_ATOMS: atom_id res chain seq x y z
N GLY A 1 1.46 6.81 16.12
CA GLY A 1 0.32 7.43 15.42
C GLY A 1 0.53 7.57 13.93
N ARG A 2 -0.55 7.83 13.19
CA ARG A 2 -0.50 7.84 11.70
C ARG A 2 0.40 8.93 11.12
N TYR A 3 0.48 10.11 11.73
CA TYR A 3 1.33 11.21 11.27
C TYR A 3 2.61 11.39 12.08
N SER A 4 2.70 10.77 13.26
CA SER A 4 3.85 10.89 14.15
C SER A 4 4.91 9.81 13.96
N VAL A 5 4.80 8.98 12.91
CA VAL A 5 5.77 7.91 12.64
C VAL A 5 7.20 8.42 12.41
N LEU A 6 7.35 9.64 11.87
CA LEU A 6 8.65 10.28 11.62
C LEU A 6 9.09 11.24 12.76
N SER A 7 8.30 11.35 13.84
CA SER A 7 8.69 12.05 15.06
C SER A 7 9.40 11.12 16.03
N GLU A 8 9.76 11.61 17.21
CA GLU A 8 10.44 10.87 18.26
C GLU A 8 9.68 9.59 18.64
N VAL A 9 8.33 9.62 18.60
CA VAL A 9 7.47 8.47 18.90
C VAL A 9 7.74 7.26 18.02
N GLY A 10 8.08 7.49 16.74
CA GLY A 10 8.43 6.42 15.80
C GLY A 10 9.93 6.22 15.65
N MET A 11 10.71 7.29 15.73
CA MET A 11 12.16 7.23 15.46
C MET A 11 12.96 6.64 16.62
N LEU A 12 12.60 6.93 17.88
CA LEU A 12 13.29 6.33 19.02
C LEU A 12 13.19 4.79 19.04
N PRO A 13 12.02 4.18 18.92
CA PRO A 13 11.93 2.72 18.79
C PRO A 13 12.69 2.16 17.58
N ALA A 14 12.66 2.88 16.44
CA ALA A 14 13.36 2.46 15.23
C ALA A 14 14.89 2.41 15.45
N GLU A 15 15.45 3.43 16.10
CA GLU A 15 16.86 3.49 16.45
C GLU A 15 17.24 2.36 17.42
N LEU A 16 16.43 2.12 18.45
CA LEU A 16 16.63 1.01 19.40
C LEU A 16 16.59 -0.38 18.72
N MET A 17 15.86 -0.50 17.61
CA MET A 17 15.84 -1.71 16.76
C MET A 17 16.99 -1.77 15.75
N GLY A 18 17.90 -0.79 15.75
CA GLY A 18 19.09 -0.77 14.89
C GLY A 18 18.85 -0.18 13.49
N LEU A 19 17.74 0.53 13.25
CA LEU A 19 17.51 1.21 11.98
C LEU A 19 18.28 2.55 11.94
N ASP A 20 18.79 2.89 10.76
CA ASP A 20 19.47 4.17 10.54
C ASP A 20 18.46 5.31 10.34
N ILE A 21 18.24 6.08 11.41
CA ILE A 21 17.27 7.21 11.41
C ILE A 21 17.69 8.31 10.42
N LYS A 22 19.00 8.52 10.21
CA LYS A 22 19.49 9.52 9.24
C LYS A 22 19.07 9.11 7.82
N LYS A 23 19.20 7.82 7.49
CA LYS A 23 18.75 7.29 6.20
C LYS A 23 17.23 7.40 6.05
N ILE A 24 16.44 7.03 7.07
CA ILE A 24 14.98 7.20 7.02
C ILE A 24 14.61 8.66 6.72
N LYS A 25 15.27 9.62 7.35
CA LYS A 25 14.97 11.06 7.20
C LYS A 25 15.55 11.70 5.93
N LYS A 26 16.52 11.08 5.27
CA LYS A 26 17.29 11.68 4.16
C LYS A 26 16.42 12.17 3.00
N ASN A 27 15.44 11.40 2.61
CA ASN A 27 14.62 11.65 1.42
C ASN A 27 13.13 11.87 1.70
N ILE A 28 12.75 12.16 2.95
CA ILE A 28 11.33 12.36 3.32
C ILE A 28 10.64 13.50 2.55
N LEU A 29 11.40 14.48 2.04
CA LEU A 29 10.87 15.56 1.22
C LEU A 29 11.04 15.32 -0.28
N SER A 30 11.49 14.15 -0.70
CA SER A 30 11.74 13.82 -2.11
C SER A 30 10.49 13.98 -2.98
N CYS A 31 9.32 13.64 -2.44
CA CYS A 31 8.04 13.80 -3.13
C CYS A 31 7.64 15.27 -3.40
N LEU A 32 8.27 16.24 -2.72
CA LEU A 32 8.05 17.68 -2.93
C LEU A 32 9.01 18.30 -3.94
N LYS A 33 10.06 17.57 -4.37
CA LYS A 33 10.95 18.03 -5.46
C LYS A 33 10.16 18.14 -6.77
N ILE A 34 10.54 19.07 -7.64
CA ILE A 34 9.75 19.50 -8.83
C ILE A 34 9.12 18.33 -9.60
N LYS A 35 9.93 17.34 -10.03
CA LYS A 35 9.44 16.18 -10.80
C LYS A 35 8.43 15.33 -10.01
N ASN A 36 8.73 15.05 -8.76
CA ASN A 36 7.92 14.17 -7.90
C ASN A 36 6.65 14.89 -7.42
N LYS A 37 6.70 16.22 -7.22
CA LYS A 37 5.57 17.05 -6.85
C LYS A 37 4.45 17.00 -7.90
N ILE A 38 4.79 16.98 -9.18
CA ILE A 38 3.81 16.85 -10.27
C ILE A 38 3.09 15.49 -10.14
N PHE A 39 3.85 14.40 -9.95
CA PHE A 39 3.29 13.06 -9.77
C PHE A 39 2.38 12.99 -8.53
N LEU A 40 2.83 13.50 -7.38
CA LEU A 40 2.04 13.54 -6.14
C LEU A 40 0.72 14.31 -6.35
N ARG A 41 0.78 15.49 -7.00
CA ARG A 41 -0.41 16.30 -7.31
C ARG A 41 -1.39 15.55 -8.20
N GLU A 42 -0.93 15.01 -9.32
CA GLU A 42 -1.78 14.28 -10.26
C GLU A 42 -2.40 13.04 -9.64
N SER A 43 -1.60 12.28 -8.89
CA SER A 43 -2.07 11.12 -8.16
C SER A 43 -3.17 11.48 -7.16
N SER A 44 -2.95 12.54 -6.36
CA SER A 44 -3.92 13.02 -5.39
C SER A 44 -5.23 13.49 -6.05
N ILE A 45 -5.15 14.16 -7.20
CA ILE A 45 -6.34 14.59 -7.96
C ILE A 45 -7.11 13.36 -8.48
N LYS A 46 -6.42 12.41 -9.10
CA LYS A 46 -7.03 11.18 -9.62
C LYS A 46 -7.72 10.39 -8.49
N MET A 47 -7.03 10.22 -7.37
CA MET A 47 -7.58 9.52 -6.20
C MET A 47 -8.75 10.27 -5.57
N SER A 48 -8.69 11.61 -5.46
CA SER A 48 -9.81 12.41 -4.97
C SER A 48 -11.04 12.29 -5.87
N ASN A 49 -10.86 12.22 -7.18
CA ASN A 49 -11.96 12.01 -8.12
C ASN A 49 -12.60 10.62 -7.96
N LEU A 50 -11.81 9.57 -7.78
CA LEU A 50 -12.32 8.22 -7.50
C LEU A 50 -13.05 8.17 -6.15
N PHE A 51 -12.50 8.84 -5.14
CA PHE A 51 -13.10 8.98 -3.82
C PHE A 51 -14.48 9.65 -3.85
N LYS A 52 -14.63 10.73 -4.64
CA LYS A 52 -15.89 11.47 -4.79
C LYS A 52 -16.97 10.67 -5.52
N ARG A 53 -16.60 9.79 -6.45
CA ARG A 53 -17.54 8.99 -7.24
C ARG A 53 -18.31 7.95 -6.43
N LYS A 54 -17.85 7.58 -5.23
CA LYS A 54 -18.45 6.58 -4.33
C LYS A 54 -18.65 5.16 -4.93
N ILE A 55 -18.23 4.94 -6.17
CA ILE A 55 -18.26 3.63 -6.83
C ILE A 55 -17.21 2.74 -6.21
N TYR A 56 -16.00 3.29 -6.02
CA TYR A 56 -14.88 2.57 -5.42
C TYR A 56 -14.94 2.73 -3.91
N LYS A 57 -15.02 1.60 -3.22
CA LYS A 57 -15.14 1.54 -1.75
C LYS A 57 -13.89 0.96 -1.09
N ASN A 58 -13.11 0.17 -1.84
CA ASN A 58 -12.00 -0.61 -1.32
C ASN A 58 -10.69 -0.24 -2.01
N ILE A 59 -9.62 -0.09 -1.23
CA ILE A 59 -8.25 -0.08 -1.73
C ILE A 59 -7.60 -1.40 -1.34
N ILE A 60 -7.16 -2.17 -2.33
CA ILE A 60 -6.46 -3.43 -2.10
C ILE A 60 -4.96 -3.19 -2.22
N PHE A 61 -4.23 -3.25 -1.12
CA PHE A 61 -2.78 -3.27 -1.10
C PHE A 61 -2.30 -4.67 -1.48
N PHE A 62 -2.08 -4.89 -2.78
CA PHE A 62 -1.66 -6.20 -3.29
C PHE A 62 -0.13 -6.28 -3.23
N ASN A 63 0.37 -6.97 -2.21
CA ASN A 63 1.76 -6.90 -1.80
C ASN A 63 2.59 -8.09 -2.27
N TYR A 64 3.58 -7.84 -3.15
CA TYR A 64 4.61 -8.80 -3.56
C TYR A 64 5.91 -8.64 -2.78
N VAL A 65 5.97 -7.72 -1.81
CA VAL A 65 7.17 -7.40 -1.00
C VAL A 65 6.90 -7.68 0.48
N PRO A 66 7.14 -8.90 1.00
CA PRO A 66 6.78 -9.26 2.38
C PRO A 66 7.32 -8.31 3.45
N LYS A 67 8.51 -7.74 3.22
CA LYS A 67 9.13 -6.78 4.15
C LYS A 67 8.30 -5.50 4.35
N LEU A 68 7.43 -5.14 3.42
CA LEU A 68 6.54 -3.98 3.54
C LEU A 68 5.26 -4.25 4.37
N ASN A 69 5.02 -5.46 4.85
CA ASN A 69 3.78 -5.78 5.56
C ASN A 69 3.47 -4.83 6.71
N LYS A 70 4.44 -4.52 7.55
CA LYS A 70 4.24 -3.61 8.69
C LYS A 70 3.98 -2.17 8.25
N PHE A 71 4.66 -1.71 7.20
CA PHE A 71 4.37 -0.43 6.56
C PHE A 71 2.94 -0.37 6.01
N LEU A 72 2.46 -1.43 5.38
CA LEU A 72 1.10 -1.49 4.84
C LEU A 72 0.02 -1.46 5.93
N TYR A 73 0.24 -2.06 7.10
CA TYR A 73 -0.65 -1.90 8.26
C TYR A 73 -0.72 -0.44 8.74
N TRP A 74 0.42 0.24 8.79
CA TRP A 74 0.44 1.67 9.10
C TRP A 74 -0.32 2.48 8.02
N ASN A 75 -0.09 2.19 6.73
CA ASN A 75 -0.76 2.88 5.64
C ASN A 75 -2.28 2.61 5.62
N GLN A 76 -2.68 1.40 5.98
CA GLN A 76 -4.08 1.04 6.21
C GLN A 76 -4.72 1.95 7.26
N GLN A 77 -4.08 2.11 8.42
CA GLN A 77 -4.54 3.00 9.47
C GLN A 77 -4.56 4.47 8.99
N LEU A 78 -3.51 4.92 8.32
CA LEU A 78 -3.40 6.27 7.78
C LEU A 78 -4.61 6.62 6.90
N ILE A 79 -4.91 5.80 5.91
CA ILE A 79 -6.00 6.05 4.96
C ILE A 79 -7.36 5.93 5.65
N ALA A 80 -7.59 4.85 6.42
CA ALA A 80 -8.88 4.60 7.07
C ALA A 80 -9.28 5.72 8.04
N GLU A 81 -8.41 6.07 8.96
CA GLU A 81 -8.70 7.08 9.98
C GLU A 81 -8.71 8.52 9.42
N SER A 82 -7.88 8.80 8.39
CA SER A 82 -7.78 10.15 7.87
C SER A 82 -8.92 10.49 6.92
N LEU A 83 -9.35 9.55 6.08
CA LEU A 83 -10.34 9.77 5.03
C LEU A 83 -11.73 9.19 5.34
N GLY A 84 -11.84 8.23 6.27
CA GLY A 84 -13.09 7.57 6.64
C GLY A 84 -14.02 8.46 7.48
N LYS A 85 -14.66 9.45 6.87
CA LYS A 85 -15.50 10.45 7.55
C LYS A 85 -16.65 10.94 6.68
N LYS A 86 -17.73 11.42 7.31
CA LYS A 86 -18.89 12.02 6.61
C LYS A 86 -19.47 11.07 5.54
N ASN A 87 -19.61 9.79 5.87
CA ASN A 87 -20.08 8.73 4.95
C ASN A 87 -19.24 8.62 3.66
N LYS A 88 -17.96 9.01 3.74
CA LYS A 88 -16.95 8.85 2.68
C LYS A 88 -15.78 8.06 3.23
N GLY A 89 -15.02 7.44 2.35
CA GLY A 89 -13.82 6.70 2.73
C GLY A 89 -13.55 5.55 1.78
N PHE A 90 -12.34 5.03 1.88
CA PHE A 90 -11.98 3.73 1.33
C PHE A 90 -11.75 2.77 2.50
N LEU A 91 -12.14 1.52 2.34
CA LEU A 91 -11.70 0.43 3.20
C LEU A 91 -10.38 -0.12 2.64
N PRO A 92 -9.23 0.20 3.25
CA PRO A 92 -7.97 -0.37 2.81
C PRO A 92 -7.80 -1.77 3.35
N LEU A 93 -7.49 -2.72 2.46
CA LEU A 93 -7.29 -4.13 2.75
C LEU A 93 -5.91 -4.57 2.28
N ILE A 94 -5.20 -5.35 3.09
CA ILE A 94 -3.90 -5.90 2.74
C ILE A 94 -4.08 -7.31 2.19
N SER A 95 -3.53 -7.56 1.01
CA SER A 95 -3.53 -8.83 0.32
C SER A 95 -2.11 -9.25 0.00
N GLN A 96 -1.78 -10.51 0.29
CA GLN A 96 -0.43 -11.04 0.20
C GLN A 96 -0.25 -11.87 -1.07
N ALA A 97 0.64 -11.45 -1.96
CA ALA A 97 1.03 -12.23 -3.12
C ALA A 97 2.25 -13.13 -2.80
N PRO A 98 2.29 -14.35 -3.33
CA PRO A 98 1.33 -14.97 -4.26
C PRO A 98 0.13 -15.65 -3.62
N LYS A 99 0.06 -15.76 -2.28
CA LYS A 99 -1.00 -16.49 -1.55
C LYS A 99 -2.41 -16.12 -2.05
N ASP A 100 -2.69 -14.83 -2.14
CA ASP A 100 -4.04 -14.34 -2.44
C ASP A 100 -4.38 -14.34 -3.94
N HIS A 101 -3.44 -14.74 -4.81
CA HIS A 101 -3.78 -15.20 -6.15
C HIS A 101 -4.64 -16.47 -6.13
N HIS A 102 -4.53 -17.27 -5.08
CA HIS A 102 -5.34 -18.47 -4.92
C HIS A 102 -6.64 -18.17 -4.15
N SER A 103 -6.55 -17.46 -3.03
CA SER A 103 -7.68 -17.33 -2.10
C SER A 103 -8.68 -16.22 -2.44
N LEU A 104 -8.24 -15.11 -3.03
CA LEU A 104 -9.07 -13.90 -3.20
C LEU A 104 -9.23 -13.43 -4.64
N LEU A 105 -8.45 -13.95 -5.60
CA LEU A 105 -8.40 -13.42 -6.94
C LEU A 105 -9.74 -13.51 -7.69
N GLN A 106 -10.51 -14.59 -7.45
CA GLN A 106 -11.85 -14.75 -8.03
C GLN A 106 -12.75 -13.56 -7.61
N LEU A 107 -12.80 -13.24 -6.32
CA LEU A 107 -13.58 -12.11 -5.81
C LEU A 107 -13.07 -10.76 -6.37
N TYR A 108 -11.75 -10.64 -6.53
CA TYR A 108 -11.15 -9.40 -7.02
C TYR A 108 -11.42 -9.11 -8.49
N LEU A 109 -11.50 -10.13 -9.32
CA LEU A 109 -11.61 -9.99 -10.77
C LEU A 109 -13.03 -10.14 -11.31
N ASP A 110 -13.89 -10.85 -10.57
CA ASP A 110 -15.25 -11.20 -11.02
C ASP A 110 -16.35 -10.79 -10.04
N GLY A 111 -15.98 -10.38 -8.84
CA GLY A 111 -16.89 -9.82 -7.85
C GLY A 111 -17.21 -8.33 -8.12
N PRO A 112 -17.76 -7.60 -7.11
CA PRO A 112 -18.15 -6.19 -7.26
C PRO A 112 -17.00 -5.33 -7.76
N LYS A 113 -17.24 -4.46 -8.75
CA LYS A 113 -16.27 -3.54 -9.36
C LYS A 113 -16.04 -2.28 -8.53
N ASP A 114 -15.81 -2.46 -7.24
CA ASP A 114 -15.69 -1.40 -6.24
C ASP A 114 -14.27 -1.26 -5.66
N LYS A 115 -13.27 -1.86 -6.31
CA LYS A 115 -11.89 -1.97 -5.82
C LYS A 115 -10.92 -1.19 -6.66
N ILE A 116 -9.91 -0.62 -5.99
CA ILE A 116 -8.72 -0.01 -6.59
C ILE A 116 -7.52 -0.80 -6.08
N PHE A 117 -6.59 -1.18 -6.97
CA PHE A 117 -5.41 -1.92 -6.57
C PHE A 117 -4.18 -1.03 -6.43
N TYR A 118 -3.49 -1.15 -5.30
CA TYR A 118 -2.16 -0.61 -5.07
C TYR A 118 -1.20 -1.80 -5.04
N ILE A 119 -0.44 -1.97 -6.11
CA ILE A 119 0.44 -3.12 -6.30
C ILE A 119 1.85 -2.73 -5.85
N PHE A 120 2.36 -3.40 -4.82
CA PHE A 120 3.72 -3.20 -4.33
C PHE A 120 4.62 -4.31 -4.84
N SER A 121 5.71 -3.95 -5.52
CA SER A 121 6.66 -4.90 -6.12
C SER A 121 8.09 -4.45 -5.93
N ALA A 122 9.03 -5.40 -5.84
CA ALA A 122 10.47 -5.14 -5.83
C ALA A 122 11.10 -5.73 -7.10
N GLU A 123 12.08 -5.03 -7.67
CA GLU A 123 12.76 -5.47 -8.89
C GLU A 123 14.07 -6.23 -8.60
N ASN A 124 14.73 -5.94 -7.48
CA ASN A 124 16.04 -6.47 -7.13
C ASN A 124 15.96 -7.47 -5.97
N GLU A 125 15.81 -8.74 -6.28
CA GLU A 125 16.01 -9.82 -5.33
C GLU A 125 16.92 -10.86 -6.00
N ASN A 126 17.85 -11.44 -5.21
CA ASN A 126 18.79 -12.46 -5.66
C ASN A 126 18.09 -13.62 -6.37
N GLU A 127 18.64 -14.04 -7.50
CA GLU A 127 18.02 -15.02 -8.38
C GLU A 127 18.57 -16.42 -8.16
N GLU A 128 18.14 -17.11 -7.11
CA GLU A 128 18.33 -18.56 -7.03
C GLU A 128 17.36 -19.26 -7.97
N LYS A 129 17.89 -20.01 -8.94
CA LYS A 129 17.10 -20.77 -9.89
C LYS A 129 16.71 -22.13 -9.32
N ILE A 130 15.44 -22.46 -9.35
CA ILE A 130 14.91 -23.73 -8.90
C ILE A 130 15.14 -24.77 -10.00
N LYS A 131 15.94 -25.80 -9.70
CA LYS A 131 16.11 -26.98 -10.55
C LYS A 131 15.29 -28.12 -9.96
N ILE A 132 14.17 -28.47 -10.59
CA ILE A 132 13.32 -29.56 -10.14
C ILE A 132 13.52 -30.76 -11.09
N LYS A 133 14.02 -31.86 -10.55
CA LYS A 133 14.08 -33.15 -11.29
C LYS A 133 12.69 -33.78 -11.28
N GLY A 134 12.26 -34.34 -12.43
CA GLY A 134 10.99 -35.06 -12.51
C GLY A 134 9.71 -34.22 -12.61
N LEU A 135 9.81 -32.95 -12.99
CA LEU A 135 8.63 -32.13 -13.27
C LEU A 135 7.74 -32.74 -14.35
N ASN A 136 6.45 -32.82 -14.07
CA ASN A 136 5.43 -33.16 -15.07
C ASN A 136 5.54 -32.19 -16.28
N LYS A 137 5.29 -32.67 -17.49
CA LYS A 137 5.30 -31.86 -18.74
C LYS A 137 4.48 -30.58 -18.62
N LYS A 138 3.34 -30.61 -17.91
CA LYS A 138 2.47 -29.44 -17.67
C LYS A 138 3.13 -28.34 -16.83
N LEU A 139 4.14 -28.68 -16.02
CA LEU A 139 4.85 -27.76 -15.14
C LEU A 139 6.27 -27.43 -15.64
N SER A 140 6.66 -27.95 -16.82
CA SER A 140 8.01 -27.78 -17.39
C SER A 140 8.42 -26.31 -17.55
N PHE A 141 7.45 -25.39 -17.74
CA PHE A 141 7.68 -23.95 -17.82
C PHE A 141 8.26 -23.33 -16.53
N LEU A 142 8.15 -24.01 -15.39
CA LEU A 142 8.73 -23.57 -14.11
C LEU A 142 10.19 -23.97 -13.95
N ASN A 143 10.69 -24.91 -14.75
CA ASN A 143 12.06 -25.40 -14.63
C ASN A 143 13.08 -24.31 -14.96
N ASN A 144 14.17 -24.24 -14.20
CA ASN A 144 15.21 -23.20 -14.31
C ASN A 144 14.72 -21.75 -14.13
N LYS A 145 13.54 -21.55 -13.51
CA LYS A 145 13.05 -20.22 -13.15
C LYS A 145 13.39 -19.91 -11.70
N SER A 146 13.70 -18.65 -11.40
CA SER A 146 13.81 -18.20 -10.02
C SER A 146 12.42 -17.93 -9.43
N LEU A 147 12.28 -17.99 -8.10
CA LEU A 147 11.02 -17.61 -7.43
C LEU A 147 10.62 -16.18 -7.78
N ASN A 148 11.58 -15.28 -7.94
CA ASN A 148 11.32 -13.90 -8.36
C ASN A 148 10.81 -13.81 -9.79
N SER A 149 11.37 -14.59 -10.73
CA SER A 149 10.86 -14.60 -12.10
C SER A 149 9.43 -15.11 -12.16
N ILE A 150 9.08 -16.12 -11.37
CA ILE A 150 7.70 -16.64 -11.26
C ILE A 150 6.77 -15.59 -10.64
N LYS A 151 7.17 -14.99 -9.51
CA LYS A 151 6.44 -13.92 -8.82
C LYS A 151 6.20 -12.72 -9.75
N ASN A 152 7.23 -12.30 -10.48
CA ASN A 152 7.13 -11.21 -11.44
C ASN A 152 6.23 -11.55 -12.64
N ALA A 153 6.26 -12.80 -13.13
CA ALA A 153 5.34 -13.24 -14.17
C ALA A 153 3.88 -13.19 -13.70
N GLN A 154 3.60 -13.68 -12.48
CA GLN A 154 2.26 -13.59 -11.87
C GLN A 154 1.80 -12.13 -11.71
N ARG A 155 2.69 -11.24 -11.24
CA ARG A 155 2.39 -9.80 -11.12
C ARG A 155 2.05 -9.18 -12.47
N LYS A 156 2.88 -9.43 -13.50
CA LYS A 156 2.65 -8.92 -14.86
C LYS A 156 1.32 -9.44 -15.43
N ALA A 157 1.05 -10.72 -15.28
CA ALA A 157 -0.22 -11.33 -15.70
C ALA A 157 -1.42 -10.69 -14.99
N PHE A 158 -1.33 -10.49 -13.67
CA PHE A 158 -2.37 -9.81 -12.90
C PHE A 158 -2.64 -8.39 -13.41
N ILE A 159 -1.58 -7.61 -13.66
CA ILE A 159 -1.71 -6.25 -14.22
C ILE A 159 -2.36 -6.28 -15.61
N GLN A 160 -2.01 -7.24 -16.47
CA GLN A 160 -2.64 -7.37 -17.79
C GLN A 160 -4.13 -7.66 -17.66
N VAL A 161 -4.53 -8.53 -16.74
CA VAL A 161 -5.94 -8.85 -16.49
C VAL A 161 -6.68 -7.63 -15.91
N LEU A 162 -6.09 -6.87 -14.98
CA LEU A 162 -6.70 -5.63 -14.49
C LEU A 162 -6.94 -4.63 -15.62
N LYS A 163 -5.96 -4.49 -16.55
CA LYS A 163 -6.10 -3.64 -17.73
C LYS A 163 -7.24 -4.10 -18.64
N SER A 164 -7.30 -5.38 -18.98
CA SER A 164 -8.35 -5.92 -19.88
C SER A 164 -9.75 -5.79 -19.26
N LYS A 165 -9.87 -5.81 -17.95
CA LYS A 165 -11.14 -5.65 -17.21
C LYS A 165 -11.45 -4.18 -16.84
N ASN A 166 -10.61 -3.22 -17.23
CA ASN A 166 -10.73 -1.79 -16.86
C ASN A 166 -10.81 -1.56 -15.34
N VAL A 167 -10.11 -2.37 -14.55
CA VAL A 167 -10.02 -2.21 -13.11
C VAL A 167 -8.92 -1.21 -12.78
N PRO A 168 -9.20 -0.15 -11.99
CA PRO A 168 -8.20 0.84 -11.66
C PRO A 168 -7.11 0.27 -10.76
N TYR A 169 -5.88 0.53 -11.12
CA TYR A 169 -4.71 0.15 -10.32
C TYR A 169 -3.61 1.19 -10.45
N ARG A 170 -2.67 1.13 -9.53
CA ARG A 170 -1.36 1.77 -9.64
C ARG A 170 -0.29 0.88 -9.04
N GLU A 171 0.93 0.99 -9.56
CA GLU A 171 2.05 0.16 -9.17
C GLU A 171 3.10 1.01 -8.46
N PHE A 172 3.54 0.53 -7.30
CA PHE A 172 4.66 1.06 -6.52
C PHE A 172 5.83 0.09 -6.67
N LYS A 173 6.79 0.47 -7.49
CA LYS A 173 8.00 -0.33 -7.72
C LYS A 173 9.07 0.10 -6.73
N ILE A 174 9.51 -0.83 -5.92
CA ILE A 174 10.52 -0.64 -4.90
C ILE A 174 11.85 -1.11 -5.48
N PHE A 175 12.76 -0.19 -5.72
CA PHE A 175 14.09 -0.51 -6.28
C PHE A 175 15.05 -0.95 -5.19
N ASN A 176 15.02 -0.27 -4.04
CA ASN A 176 15.82 -0.60 -2.87
C ASN A 176 14.89 -0.84 -1.68
N ASN A 177 15.16 -1.92 -0.96
CA ASN A 177 14.37 -2.25 0.24
C ASN A 177 15.16 -1.84 1.49
N ASP A 178 15.37 -0.53 1.61
CA ASP A 178 16.18 0.13 2.62
C ASP A 178 15.41 1.20 3.40
N GLU A 179 16.06 1.80 4.37
CA GLU A 179 15.51 2.83 5.25
C GLU A 179 15.16 4.11 4.48
N GLU A 180 15.92 4.47 3.43
CA GLU A 180 15.63 5.67 2.63
C GLU A 180 14.30 5.52 1.89
N THR A 181 14.10 4.39 1.25
CA THR A 181 12.84 4.05 0.55
C THR A 181 11.65 4.01 1.52
N LEU A 182 11.87 3.45 2.72
CA LEU A 182 10.82 3.43 3.75
C LEU A 182 10.43 4.85 4.17
N GLY A 183 11.39 5.74 4.37
CA GLY A 183 11.16 7.16 4.68
C GLY A 183 10.38 7.89 3.57
N GLU A 184 10.75 7.65 2.31
CA GLU A 184 10.03 8.18 1.14
C GLU A 184 8.58 7.70 1.08
N LEU A 185 8.34 6.41 1.31
CA LEU A 185 6.99 5.85 1.31
C LEU A 185 6.13 6.45 2.43
N PHE A 186 6.67 6.58 3.65
CA PHE A 186 5.95 7.22 4.76
C PHE A 186 5.51 8.64 4.39
N SER A 187 6.43 9.46 3.92
CA SER A 187 6.14 10.86 3.59
C SER A 187 5.19 10.97 2.40
N TYR A 188 5.42 10.20 1.33
CA TYR A 188 4.55 10.20 0.16
C TYR A 188 3.09 9.91 0.53
N PHE A 189 2.82 8.84 1.29
CA PHE A 189 1.45 8.50 1.65
C PHE A 189 0.83 9.46 2.64
N MET A 190 1.62 10.07 3.55
CA MET A 190 1.12 11.16 4.41
C MET A 190 0.68 12.36 3.58
N PHE A 191 1.52 12.86 2.68
CA PHE A 191 1.18 14.00 1.83
C PHE A 191 0.00 13.70 0.92
N GLU A 192 -0.02 12.55 0.26
CA GLU A 192 -1.12 12.15 -0.61
C GLU A 192 -2.44 12.08 0.16
N THR A 193 -2.45 11.49 1.35
CA THR A 193 -3.64 11.38 2.20
C THR A 193 -4.18 12.75 2.61
N VAL A 194 -3.28 13.69 3.00
CA VAL A 194 -3.67 15.06 3.34
C VAL A 194 -4.23 15.78 2.12
N LEU A 195 -3.60 15.65 0.96
CA LEU A 195 -4.08 16.28 -0.29
C LEU A 195 -5.45 15.74 -0.72
N ILE A 196 -5.66 14.42 -0.65
CA ILE A 196 -6.96 13.81 -0.95
C ILE A 196 -8.03 14.34 0.02
N GLY A 197 -7.71 14.43 1.31
CA GLY A 197 -8.61 14.98 2.32
C GLY A 197 -9.00 16.43 2.00
N ASN A 198 -8.03 17.30 1.73
CA ASN A 198 -8.27 18.69 1.37
C ASN A 198 -9.12 18.83 0.10
N LEU A 199 -8.77 18.11 -0.97
CA LEU A 199 -9.53 18.09 -2.22
C LEU A 199 -10.96 17.55 -2.06
N SER A 200 -11.23 16.80 -0.99
CA SER A 200 -12.52 16.18 -0.70
C SER A 200 -13.29 16.84 0.45
N ASN A 201 -12.79 17.96 0.98
CA ASN A 201 -13.33 18.70 2.13
C ASN A 201 -13.45 17.83 3.39
N ILE A 202 -12.40 17.03 3.67
CA ILE A 202 -12.27 16.20 4.85
C ILE A 202 -11.04 16.64 5.64
N ASN A 203 -11.21 16.86 6.95
CA ASN A 203 -10.08 17.05 7.85
C ASN A 203 -9.37 15.71 8.08
N SER A 204 -8.15 15.55 7.52
CA SER A 204 -7.37 14.32 7.62
C SER A 204 -6.75 14.09 9.00
N PHE A 205 -6.74 15.09 9.89
CA PHE A 205 -6.00 15.04 11.15
C PHE A 205 -6.83 14.59 12.36
N ASN A 206 -8.14 14.79 12.36
CA ASN A 206 -9.02 14.37 13.45
C ASN A 206 -9.59 12.95 13.26
N GLN A 207 -10.22 12.39 14.30
CA GLN A 207 -10.83 11.05 14.29
C GLN A 207 -12.02 10.98 15.27
N PRO A 208 -13.08 11.75 15.05
CA PRO A 208 -14.14 11.93 16.06
C PRO A 208 -14.87 10.63 16.42
N ALA A 209 -15.03 9.68 15.51
CA ALA A 209 -15.72 8.43 15.77
C ALA A 209 -14.98 7.54 16.78
N VAL A 210 -13.65 7.53 16.75
CA VAL A 210 -12.84 6.75 17.71
C VAL A 210 -13.01 7.29 19.13
N GLU A 211 -13.12 8.60 19.32
CA GLU A 211 -13.32 9.22 20.62
C GLU A 211 -14.69 8.87 21.22
N GLN A 212 -15.72 8.64 20.42
CA GLN A 212 -17.02 8.22 20.92
C GLN A 212 -16.94 6.84 21.61
N VAL A 213 -16.22 5.89 21.00
CA VAL A 213 -16.02 4.55 21.59
C VAL A 213 -15.25 4.63 22.90
N LYS A 214 -14.17 5.42 22.95
CA LYS A 214 -13.38 5.63 24.18
C LYS A 214 -14.22 6.18 25.34
N LYS A 215 -15.03 7.22 25.05
CA LYS A 215 -15.95 7.79 26.06
C LYS A 215 -16.94 6.75 26.57
N LYS A 216 -17.52 5.96 25.68
CA LYS A 216 -18.49 4.92 26.05
C LYS A 216 -17.84 3.81 26.86
N THR A 217 -16.65 3.37 26.48
CA THR A 217 -15.87 2.38 27.25
C THR A 217 -15.62 2.87 28.68
N LYS A 218 -15.20 4.14 28.82
CA LYS A 218 -14.98 4.72 30.17
C LYS A 218 -16.28 4.72 31.01
N GLN A 219 -17.41 5.07 30.37
CA GLN A 219 -18.73 5.05 31.08
C GLN A 219 -19.16 3.64 31.49
N LEU A 220 -18.78 2.60 30.75
CA LEU A 220 -19.14 1.21 31.07
C LEU A 220 -18.23 0.59 32.17
N LEU A 221 -17.05 1.18 32.38
CA LEU A 221 -16.08 0.73 33.40
C LEU A 221 -16.17 1.53 34.69
N SER A 222 -16.89 2.64 34.72
CA SER A 222 -17.17 3.46 35.91
C SER A 222 -18.48 3.05 36.59
#